data_a01d02808454c0da5ba994caa70f68c5
#
_entry.id   a01d02808454c0da5ba994caa70f68c5
#
_cell.length_a   1.000
_cell.length_b   1.000
_cell.length_c   1.000
_cell.angle_alpha   90.00
_cell.angle_beta   90.00
_cell.angle_gamma   90.00
#
_symmetry.space_group_name_H-M   'P 1'
#
loop_
_entity.id
_entity.type
_entity.pdbx_description
1 polymer ?
#
loop_
_entity_poly.entity_id
_entity_poly.type
_entity_poly.pdbx_seq_one_letter_code
_entity_poly.pdbx_strand_id
1 'polypeptide(L)'
;MKIIYMGTPDFAVPALKALANSEHEVCAVFTQPDKPRGRKMIMTPPDVKVCAEKLNIPVYQPETFKDGKPLVIINKYNPDVIVVAAYGKILPKSVLDSAKYGCINLHG
;
A
#
# COMPACT_ATOMS: atom_id res chain seq x y z
N MET A 1 -0.24 16.18 3.73
CA MET A 1 -0.15 15.10 4.72
C MET A 1 0.77 13.99 4.23
N LYS A 2 1.39 13.29 5.14
CA LYS A 2 2.22 12.12 4.81
C LYS A 2 1.33 10.88 4.78
N ILE A 3 1.29 10.19 3.64
CA ILE A 3 0.37 9.10 3.38
C ILE A 3 1.13 7.81 3.13
N ILE A 4 0.67 6.71 3.74
CA ILE A 4 1.01 5.35 3.30
C ILE A 4 -0.19 4.83 2.52
N TYR A 5 0.06 4.34 1.31
CA TYR A 5 -0.98 3.82 0.43
C TYR A 5 -0.90 2.29 0.38
N MET A 6 -2.03 1.63 0.55
CA MET A 6 -2.11 0.16 0.51
C MET A 6 -3.13 -0.25 -0.53
N GLY A 7 -2.68 -0.93 -1.57
CA GLY A 7 -3.52 -1.38 -2.67
C GLY A 7 -2.81 -2.40 -3.54
N THR A 8 -3.55 -3.10 -4.38
CA THR A 8 -2.98 -4.21 -5.16
C THR A 8 -3.36 -4.17 -6.64
N PRO A 9 -4.65 -4.23 -7.06
CA PRO A 9 -5.00 -4.37 -8.46
C PRO A 9 -5.06 -3.02 -9.19
N ASP A 10 -5.33 -3.09 -10.48
CA ASP A 10 -5.44 -1.92 -11.36
C ASP A 10 -6.48 -0.91 -10.86
N PHE A 11 -7.57 -1.37 -10.25
CA PHE A 11 -8.57 -0.49 -9.64
C PHE A 11 -7.94 0.54 -8.70
N ALA A 12 -6.88 0.16 -7.99
CA ALA A 12 -6.24 1.01 -6.99
C ALA A 12 -5.19 1.97 -7.59
N VAL A 13 -4.87 1.85 -8.86
CA VAL A 13 -3.83 2.66 -9.50
C VAL A 13 -4.23 4.13 -9.66
N PRO A 14 -5.46 4.48 -10.14
CA PRO A 14 -5.82 5.89 -10.33
C PRO A 14 -5.75 6.72 -9.05
N ALA A 15 -6.19 6.16 -7.92
CA ALA A 15 -6.13 6.87 -6.65
C ALA A 15 -4.69 7.13 -6.21
N LEU A 16 -3.79 6.15 -6.40
CA LEU A 16 -2.38 6.33 -6.10
C LEU A 16 -1.78 7.48 -6.93
N LYS A 17 -2.07 7.48 -8.24
CA LYS A 17 -1.59 8.55 -9.12
C LYS A 17 -2.10 9.93 -8.69
N ALA A 18 -3.38 10.00 -8.34
CA ALA A 18 -3.98 11.25 -7.90
C ALA A 18 -3.32 11.76 -6.62
N LEU A 19 -3.09 10.89 -5.64
CA LEU A 19 -2.44 11.26 -4.40
C LEU A 19 -0.98 11.67 -4.62
N ALA A 20 -0.26 10.96 -5.49
CA ALA A 20 1.14 11.28 -5.78
C ALA A 20 1.29 12.61 -6.49
N ASN A 21 0.28 13.03 -7.27
CA ASN A 21 0.29 14.31 -7.97
C ASN A 21 -0.34 15.44 -7.17
N SER A 22 -0.79 15.17 -5.96
CA SER A 22 -1.39 16.17 -5.07
C SER A 22 -0.33 16.87 -4.23
N GLU A 23 -0.77 17.77 -3.37
CA GLU A 23 0.09 18.43 -2.38
C GLU A 23 0.53 17.48 -1.26
N HIS A 24 -0.09 16.30 -1.15
CA HIS A 24 0.26 15.31 -0.13
C HIS A 24 1.44 14.48 -0.57
N GLU A 25 2.17 13.93 0.40
CA GLU A 25 3.30 13.05 0.14
C GLU A 25 2.89 11.58 0.35
N VAL A 26 2.96 10.76 -0.71
CA VAL A 26 2.86 9.31 -0.57
C VAL A 26 4.26 8.79 -0.28
N CYS A 27 4.54 8.48 0.98
CA CYS A 27 5.89 8.13 1.41
C CYS A 27 6.23 6.65 1.26
N ALA A 28 5.23 5.79 1.20
CA ALA A 28 5.40 4.35 1.02
C ALA A 28 4.12 3.73 0.47
N VAL A 29 4.28 2.60 -0.21
CA VAL A 29 3.18 1.82 -0.78
C VAL A 29 3.31 0.38 -0.31
N PHE A 30 2.20 -0.21 0.14
CA PHE A 30 2.11 -1.61 0.50
C PHE A 30 1.23 -2.32 -0.51
N THR A 31 1.69 -3.43 -1.06
CA THR A 31 0.92 -4.28 -1.99
C THR A 31 0.98 -5.73 -1.54
N GLN A 32 0.12 -6.55 -2.12
CA GLN A 32 0.24 -8.00 -2.01
C GLN A 32 1.55 -8.46 -2.68
N PRO A 33 2.09 -9.60 -2.26
CA PRO A 33 3.24 -10.18 -2.95
C PRO A 33 2.96 -10.48 -4.42
N ASP A 34 4.02 -10.51 -5.23
CA ASP A 34 3.93 -10.93 -6.62
C ASP A 34 3.31 -12.33 -6.69
N LYS A 35 2.50 -12.57 -7.72
CA LYS A 35 1.80 -13.84 -7.89
C LYS A 35 2.02 -14.43 -9.27
N PRO A 36 2.03 -15.77 -9.38
CA PRO A 36 2.04 -16.42 -10.70
C PRO A 36 0.76 -16.07 -11.45
N ARG A 37 0.90 -15.71 -12.73
CA ARG A 37 -0.22 -15.42 -13.61
C ARG A 37 -0.07 -16.08 -14.96
N GLY A 38 -1.19 -16.39 -15.59
CA GLY A 38 -1.27 -16.96 -16.92
C GLY A 38 -0.94 -18.45 -16.94
N ARG A 39 -0.95 -19.03 -18.14
CA ARG A 39 -0.70 -20.46 -18.32
C ARG A 39 0.69 -20.88 -17.88
N LYS A 40 1.67 -20.02 -18.07
CA LYS A 40 3.07 -20.32 -17.74
C LYS A 40 3.40 -19.99 -16.29
N MET A 41 2.42 -19.54 -15.49
CA MET A 41 2.63 -19.22 -14.08
C MET A 41 3.80 -18.26 -13.87
N ILE A 42 3.88 -17.21 -14.67
CA ILE A 42 4.95 -16.22 -14.58
C ILE A 42 4.67 -15.31 -13.38
N MET A 43 5.66 -15.15 -12.52
CA MET A 43 5.55 -14.25 -11.36
C MET A 43 5.32 -12.83 -11.86
N THR A 44 4.18 -12.25 -11.47
CA THR A 44 3.72 -10.95 -11.95
C THR A 44 3.53 -10.00 -10.78
N PRO A 45 4.10 -8.79 -10.84
CA PRO A 45 3.89 -7.81 -9.78
C PRO A 45 2.47 -7.24 -9.82
N PRO A 46 1.91 -6.84 -8.68
CA PRO A 46 0.65 -6.11 -8.65
C PRO A 46 0.76 -4.79 -9.43
N ASP A 47 -0.35 -4.36 -10.03
CA ASP A 47 -0.38 -3.11 -10.80
C ASP A 47 0.02 -1.90 -9.96
N VAL A 48 -0.38 -1.87 -8.69
CA VAL A 48 0.00 -0.80 -7.78
C VAL A 48 1.51 -0.76 -7.57
N LYS A 49 2.17 -1.92 -7.46
CA LYS A 49 3.64 -1.97 -7.35
C LYS A 49 4.30 -1.35 -8.56
N VAL A 50 3.86 -1.72 -9.76
CA VAL A 50 4.42 -1.18 -11.01
C VAL A 50 4.28 0.34 -11.04
N CYS A 51 3.11 0.85 -10.68
CA CYS A 51 2.86 2.28 -10.63
C CYS A 51 3.75 2.99 -9.61
N ALA A 52 3.85 2.43 -8.40
CA ALA A 52 4.65 3.02 -7.33
C ALA A 52 6.13 3.08 -7.71
N GLU A 53 6.65 2.03 -8.34
CA GLU A 53 8.04 1.99 -8.80
C GLU A 53 8.31 3.08 -9.84
N LYS A 54 7.38 3.29 -10.76
CA LYS A 54 7.50 4.37 -11.76
C LYS A 54 7.49 5.76 -11.11
N LEU A 55 6.81 5.88 -9.97
CA LEU A 55 6.75 7.14 -9.22
C LEU A 55 7.90 7.27 -8.21
N ASN A 56 8.81 6.30 -8.18
CA ASN A 56 9.94 6.26 -7.24
C ASN A 56 9.50 6.25 -5.77
N ILE A 57 8.38 5.58 -5.48
CA ILE A 57 7.87 5.42 -4.13
C ILE A 57 8.30 4.05 -3.60
N PRO A 58 8.85 3.95 -2.38
CA PRO A 58 9.21 2.65 -1.80
C PRO A 58 8.01 1.71 -1.71
N VAL A 59 8.23 0.44 -2.07
CA VAL A 59 7.18 -0.59 -2.08
C VAL A 59 7.53 -1.68 -1.07
N TYR A 60 6.54 -2.08 -0.29
CA TYR A 60 6.66 -3.18 0.67
C TYR A 60 5.58 -4.23 0.37
N GLN A 61 5.97 -5.49 0.44
CA GLN A 61 5.08 -6.62 0.08
C GLN A 61 5.07 -7.66 1.19
N PRO A 62 4.61 -7.30 2.40
CA PRO A 62 4.61 -8.26 3.50
C PRO A 62 3.62 -9.39 3.24
N GLU A 63 4.01 -10.60 3.58
CA GLU A 63 3.12 -11.76 3.50
C GLU A 63 2.16 -11.80 4.68
N THR A 64 2.58 -11.25 5.82
CA THR A 64 1.77 -11.23 7.03
C THR A 64 2.01 -9.96 7.83
N PHE A 65 0.99 -9.56 8.60
CA PHE A 65 1.11 -8.49 9.60
C PHE A 65 1.30 -9.05 11.02
N LYS A 66 1.26 -10.38 11.16
CA LYS A 66 1.27 -11.03 12.49
C LYS A 66 2.63 -11.01 13.17
N ASP A 67 3.72 -10.88 12.41
CA ASP A 67 5.08 -10.87 12.94
C ASP A 67 5.52 -9.50 13.46
N GLY A 68 4.69 -8.47 13.32
CA GLY A 68 5.00 -7.12 13.77
C GLY A 68 5.95 -6.32 12.87
N LYS A 69 6.54 -6.94 11.87
CA LYS A 69 7.50 -6.24 10.99
C LYS A 69 6.87 -5.12 10.17
N PRO A 70 5.69 -5.31 9.55
CA PRO A 70 5.07 -4.20 8.83
C PRO A 70 4.75 -3.01 9.72
N LEU A 71 4.33 -3.24 10.95
CA LEU A 71 4.04 -2.15 11.89
C LEU A 71 5.31 -1.34 12.20
N VAL A 72 6.46 -1.99 12.35
CA VAL A 72 7.73 -1.30 12.57
C VAL A 72 8.05 -0.38 11.39
N ILE A 73 7.86 -0.87 10.17
CA ILE A 73 8.07 -0.07 8.95
C ILE A 73 7.15 1.14 8.94
N ILE A 74 5.86 0.93 9.19
CA ILE A 74 4.86 2.00 9.21
C ILE A 74 5.23 3.07 10.25
N ASN A 75 5.60 2.65 11.44
CA ASN A 75 5.97 3.58 12.52
C ASN A 75 7.20 4.42 12.18
N LYS A 76 8.15 3.86 11.43
CA LYS A 76 9.32 4.62 10.97
C LYS A 76 8.94 5.77 10.05
N TYR A 77 7.92 5.59 9.22
CA TYR A 77 7.43 6.66 8.36
C TYR A 77 6.60 7.69 9.11
N ASN A 78 6.02 7.31 10.25
CA ASN A 78 5.17 8.19 11.05
C ASN A 78 4.08 8.86 10.19
N PRO A 79 3.21 8.08 9.52
CA PRO A 79 2.25 8.65 8.60
C PRO A 79 1.14 9.43 9.28
N ASP A 80 0.61 10.41 8.58
CA ASP A 80 -0.59 11.12 9.03
C ASP A 80 -1.83 10.27 8.80
N VAL A 81 -1.90 9.59 7.65
CA VAL A 81 -3.05 8.77 7.29
C VAL A 81 -2.59 7.57 6.46
N ILE A 82 -3.31 6.46 6.60
CA ILE A 82 -3.16 5.28 5.76
C ILE A 82 -4.39 5.23 4.85
N VAL A 83 -4.17 5.20 3.53
CA VAL A 83 -5.23 5.06 2.54
C VAL A 83 -5.21 3.65 2.00
N VAL A 84 -6.33 2.94 2.11
CA VAL A 84 -6.47 1.55 1.69
C VAL A 84 -7.44 1.48 0.51
N ALA A 85 -7.03 0.84 -0.57
CA ALA A 85 -7.87 0.67 -1.76
C ALA A 85 -7.61 -0.72 -2.34
N ALA A 86 -8.51 -1.67 -2.06
CA ALA A 86 -8.39 -3.05 -2.55
C ALA A 86 -7.02 -3.67 -2.22
N TYR A 87 -6.62 -3.59 -0.97
CA TYR A 87 -5.32 -4.15 -0.54
C TYR A 87 -5.32 -5.67 -0.53
N GLY A 88 -6.41 -6.28 -0.03
CA GLY A 88 -6.53 -7.73 0.00
C GLY A 88 -5.99 -8.40 1.26
N LYS A 89 -5.62 -7.63 2.28
CA LYS A 89 -5.24 -8.14 3.60
C LYS A 89 -6.06 -7.45 4.68
N ILE A 90 -6.39 -8.21 5.72
CA ILE A 90 -7.03 -7.67 6.91
C ILE A 90 -5.94 -7.01 7.76
N LEU A 91 -6.13 -5.73 8.08
CA LEU A 91 -5.17 -4.98 8.86
C LEU A 91 -5.49 -5.12 10.35
N PRO A 92 -4.49 -5.45 11.19
CA PRO A 92 -4.71 -5.49 12.63
C PRO A 92 -4.97 -4.09 13.19
N LYS A 93 -5.62 -4.05 14.35
CA LYS A 93 -5.96 -2.78 15.02
C LYS A 93 -4.72 -1.91 15.26
N SER A 94 -3.59 -2.53 15.58
CA SER A 94 -2.33 -1.80 15.81
C SER A 94 -1.90 -1.00 14.58
N VAL A 95 -2.15 -1.53 13.38
CA VAL A 95 -1.87 -0.82 12.12
C VAL A 95 -2.89 0.28 11.89
N LEU A 96 -4.18 -0.02 12.12
CA LEU A 96 -5.25 0.97 11.94
C LEU A 96 -5.03 2.19 12.85
N ASP A 97 -4.48 1.97 14.04
CA ASP A 97 -4.24 3.03 15.03
C ASP A 97 -2.88 3.70 14.87
N SER A 98 -2.03 3.24 13.94
CA SER A 98 -0.65 3.72 13.82
C SER A 98 -0.52 5.08 13.16
N ALA A 99 -1.49 5.48 12.35
CA ALA A 99 -1.47 6.79 11.69
C ALA A 99 -2.19 7.83 12.55
N LYS A 100 -1.68 9.05 12.51
CA LYS A 100 -2.20 10.15 13.34
C LYS A 100 -3.71 10.35 13.18
N TYR A 101 -4.20 10.27 11.94
CA TYR A 101 -5.61 10.45 11.62
C TYR A 101 -6.31 9.15 11.20
N GLY A 102 -5.65 7.99 11.43
CA GLY A 102 -6.24 6.69 11.16
C GLY A 102 -6.17 6.25 9.71
N CYS A 103 -7.10 5.37 9.34
CA CYS A 103 -7.16 4.77 8.01
C CYS A 103 -8.41 5.22 7.27
N ILE A 104 -8.26 5.44 5.96
CA ILE A 104 -9.36 5.70 5.04
C ILE A 104 -9.40 4.56 4.04
N ASN A 105 -10.58 3.96 3.87
CA ASN A 105 -10.77 2.88 2.91
C ASN A 105 -11.57 3.39 1.71
N LEU A 106 -10.95 3.32 0.52
CA LEU A 106 -11.60 3.71 -0.71
C LEU A 106 -12.31 2.50 -1.32
N HIS A 107 -13.61 2.62 -1.56
CA HIS A 107 -14.42 1.56 -2.16
C HIS A 107 -14.66 1.83 -3.64
N GLY A 108 -14.62 0.74 -4.41
CA GLY A 108 -14.92 0.80 -5.84
C GLY A 108 -16.40 0.81 -6.16
#